data_ee8f85466de6824ee3905bbd41bbacab
#
_entry.id   ee8f85466de6824ee3905bbd41bbacab
#
_cell.length_a   1.000
_cell.length_b   1.000
_cell.length_c   1.000
_cell.angle_alpha   90.00
_cell.angle_beta   90.00
_cell.angle_gamma   90.00
#
_symmetry.space_group_name_H-M   'P 1'
#
loop_
_entity.id
_entity.type
_entity.pdbx_description
1 polymer ?
#
loop_
_entity_poly.entity_id
_entity_poly.type
_entity_poly.pdbx_seq_one_letter_code
_entity_poly.pdbx_strand_id
1 'polypeptide(L)'
;MKVKKWLLAIAAFAVIAVMMVLCAVCAGAEAYGNFEYGVLDDGTVEITGYKGSEQKVDVPEKINKKSVTRIGNLAFKNCTKITSIAMPDSVVYIGRSAFYNCTSLKSITIPDGVKEIGYAAFSECAGLVSVKIPDNVTKIGDSAFINCANLTKIDVTAGNKYYSSANGVLFNKNKSEIICYPAGIKNVGYS
;
A
#
# COMPACT_ATOMS: atom_id res chain seq x y z
N MET A 1 -45.76 36.91 15.11
CA MET A 1 -45.80 35.50 14.63
C MET A 1 -44.91 35.20 13.44
N LYS A 2 -44.23 36.18 12.81
CA LYS A 2 -43.34 35.96 11.61
C LYS A 2 -41.88 35.64 11.97
N VAL A 3 -41.40 36.03 13.15
CA VAL A 3 -39.99 35.82 13.58
C VAL A 3 -39.66 34.38 13.94
N LYS A 4 -40.61 33.60 14.48
CA LYS A 4 -40.39 32.18 14.85
C LYS A 4 -40.20 31.24 13.62
N LYS A 5 -40.75 31.59 12.47
CA LYS A 5 -40.57 30.76 11.24
C LYS A 5 -39.18 30.90 10.62
N TRP A 6 -38.55 32.06 10.76
CA TRP A 6 -37.20 32.31 10.24
C TRP A 6 -36.12 31.63 11.08
N LEU A 7 -36.29 31.61 12.40
CA LEU A 7 -35.35 30.92 13.30
C LEU A 7 -35.38 29.40 13.12
N LEU A 8 -36.54 28.81 12.82
CA LEU A 8 -36.66 27.38 12.49
C LEU A 8 -36.05 27.05 11.13
N ALA A 9 -36.11 27.95 10.14
CA ALA A 9 -35.48 27.75 8.84
C ALA A 9 -33.95 27.82 8.94
N ILE A 10 -33.39 28.74 9.73
CA ILE A 10 -31.94 28.87 9.94
C ILE A 10 -31.40 27.67 10.72
N ALA A 11 -32.14 27.16 11.72
CA ALA A 11 -31.75 25.96 12.45
C ALA A 11 -31.78 24.70 11.56
N ALA A 12 -32.77 24.58 10.66
CA ALA A 12 -32.84 23.47 9.71
C ALA A 12 -31.69 23.51 8.69
N PHE A 13 -31.31 24.70 8.21
CA PHE A 13 -30.16 24.87 7.32
C PHE A 13 -28.82 24.57 8.00
N ALA A 14 -28.64 24.95 9.28
CA ALA A 14 -27.45 24.65 10.06
C ALA A 14 -27.33 23.13 10.34
N VAL A 15 -28.45 22.44 10.63
CA VAL A 15 -28.46 21.00 10.84
C VAL A 15 -28.18 20.24 9.55
N ILE A 16 -28.70 20.70 8.41
CA ILE A 16 -28.41 20.10 7.10
C ILE A 16 -26.94 20.36 6.72
N ALA A 17 -26.39 21.53 6.97
CA ALA A 17 -24.96 21.82 6.73
C ALA A 17 -24.05 21.01 7.66
N VAL A 18 -24.40 20.79 8.93
CA VAL A 18 -23.65 19.93 9.84
C VAL A 18 -23.79 18.45 9.46
N MET A 19 -24.97 18.00 8.98
CA MET A 19 -25.13 16.65 8.44
C MET A 19 -24.35 16.44 7.14
N MET A 20 -24.24 17.45 6.26
CA MET A 20 -23.41 17.35 5.06
C MET A 20 -21.91 17.35 5.39
N VAL A 21 -21.47 18.03 6.46
CA VAL A 21 -20.07 17.98 6.91
C VAL A 21 -19.74 16.64 7.61
N LEU A 22 -20.71 16.01 8.31
CA LEU A 22 -20.52 14.65 8.83
C LEU A 22 -20.63 13.56 7.76
N CYS A 23 -21.26 13.84 6.60
CA CYS A 23 -21.35 12.90 5.47
C CYS A 23 -20.13 12.99 4.53
N ALA A 24 -19.25 13.98 4.69
CA ALA A 24 -18.02 14.10 3.91
C ALA A 24 -16.93 13.10 4.35
N VAL A 25 -17.14 12.37 5.44
CA VAL A 25 -16.25 11.27 5.90
C VAL A 25 -16.65 9.92 5.31
N CYS A 26 -17.79 9.83 4.62
CA CYS A 26 -18.21 8.70 3.79
C CYS A 26 -18.32 9.14 2.32
N ALA A 27 -17.34 9.88 1.80
CA ALA A 27 -17.17 9.98 0.35
C ALA A 27 -16.86 8.57 -0.12
N GLY A 28 -17.85 7.89 -0.72
CA GLY A 28 -17.69 6.55 -1.26
C GLY A 28 -16.47 6.55 -2.16
N ALA A 29 -15.70 5.47 -2.14
CA ALA A 29 -14.55 5.32 -3.01
C ALA A 29 -14.98 5.62 -4.45
N GLU A 30 -14.32 6.57 -5.10
CA GLU A 30 -14.53 6.85 -6.51
C GLU A 30 -13.92 5.71 -7.35
N ALA A 31 -14.41 5.50 -8.56
CA ALA A 31 -13.88 4.47 -9.45
C ALA A 31 -13.20 5.07 -10.69
N TYR A 32 -12.08 4.48 -11.06
CA TYR A 32 -11.37 4.77 -12.31
C TYR A 32 -10.95 3.43 -12.95
N GLY A 33 -11.70 3.00 -13.95
CA GLY A 33 -11.57 1.65 -14.48
C GLY A 33 -11.82 0.60 -13.37
N ASN A 34 -10.86 -0.27 -13.15
CA ASN A 34 -10.93 -1.29 -12.10
C ASN A 34 -10.39 -0.81 -10.73
N PHE A 35 -9.94 0.43 -10.62
CA PHE A 35 -9.42 1.00 -9.39
C PHE A 35 -10.49 1.76 -8.62
N GLU A 36 -10.55 1.52 -7.32
CA GLU A 36 -11.21 2.41 -6.37
C GLU A 36 -10.15 3.37 -5.81
N TYR A 37 -10.51 4.63 -5.62
CA TYR A 37 -9.57 5.64 -5.16
C TYR A 37 -10.24 6.68 -4.27
N GLY A 38 -9.42 7.38 -3.50
CA GLY A 38 -9.80 8.57 -2.76
C GLY A 38 -8.83 9.72 -3.05
N VAL A 39 -9.34 10.94 -2.95
CA VAL A 39 -8.52 12.15 -3.03
C VAL A 39 -8.11 12.55 -1.62
N LEU A 40 -6.81 12.75 -1.43
CA LEU A 40 -6.22 13.18 -0.16
C LEU A 40 -6.31 14.70 0.01
N ASP A 41 -6.11 15.19 1.24
CA ASP A 41 -6.15 16.61 1.58
C ASP A 41 -5.10 17.44 0.81
N ASP A 42 -3.98 16.83 0.42
CA ASP A 42 -2.94 17.45 -0.41
C ASP A 42 -3.27 17.46 -1.90
N GLY A 43 -4.45 16.99 -2.28
CA GLY A 43 -4.94 16.94 -3.65
C GLY A 43 -4.40 15.75 -4.46
N THR A 44 -3.58 14.87 -3.89
CA THR A 44 -3.12 13.63 -4.53
C THR A 44 -4.13 12.49 -4.37
N VAL A 45 -3.83 11.33 -4.93
CA VAL A 45 -4.72 10.17 -4.95
C VAL A 45 -4.13 9.00 -4.20
N GLU A 46 -4.97 8.34 -3.40
CA GLU A 46 -4.74 7.03 -2.84
C GLU A 46 -5.59 5.98 -3.56
N ILE A 47 -4.98 4.90 -4.04
CA ILE A 47 -5.72 3.71 -4.51
C ILE A 47 -6.25 2.99 -3.27
N THR A 48 -7.56 2.86 -3.14
CA THR A 48 -8.23 2.26 -1.99
C THR A 48 -8.73 0.84 -2.24
N GLY A 49 -8.82 0.44 -3.54
CA GLY A 49 -9.28 -0.90 -3.92
C GLY A 49 -9.00 -1.23 -5.38
N TYR A 50 -9.06 -2.52 -5.70
CA TYR A 50 -8.96 -3.04 -7.05
C TYR A 50 -9.98 -4.15 -7.28
N LYS A 51 -10.79 -4.01 -8.34
CA LYS A 51 -11.88 -4.95 -8.70
C LYS A 51 -11.63 -5.72 -9.99
N GLY A 52 -10.48 -5.50 -10.63
CA GLY A 52 -10.12 -6.21 -11.85
C GLY A 52 -9.73 -7.65 -11.61
N SER A 53 -9.57 -8.37 -12.71
CA SER A 53 -9.16 -9.79 -12.72
C SER A 53 -7.91 -10.03 -13.57
N GLU A 54 -7.24 -8.98 -14.00
CA GLU A 54 -6.06 -9.02 -14.83
C GLU A 54 -4.88 -9.62 -14.08
N GLN A 55 -4.05 -10.36 -14.81
CA GLN A 55 -2.81 -10.94 -14.26
C GLN A 55 -1.68 -9.91 -14.15
N LYS A 56 -1.69 -8.92 -15.04
CA LYS A 56 -0.73 -7.81 -15.03
C LYS A 56 -1.50 -6.52 -14.82
N VAL A 57 -1.11 -5.76 -13.82
CA VAL A 57 -1.79 -4.52 -13.44
C VAL A 57 -0.82 -3.37 -13.50
N ASP A 58 -1.20 -2.33 -14.21
CA ASP A 58 -0.47 -1.06 -14.25
C ASP A 58 -1.29 -0.02 -13.49
N VAL A 59 -0.78 0.40 -12.33
CA VAL A 59 -1.39 1.47 -11.54
C VAL A 59 -1.18 2.78 -12.29
N PRO A 60 -2.24 3.56 -12.57
CA PRO A 60 -2.11 4.80 -13.32
C PRO A 60 -1.28 5.84 -12.57
N GLU A 61 -0.43 6.58 -13.29
CA GLU A 61 0.35 7.67 -12.70
C GLU A 61 -0.56 8.80 -12.16
N LYS A 62 -1.68 9.04 -12.87
CA LYS A 62 -2.65 10.07 -12.53
C LYS A 62 -4.08 9.59 -12.70
N ILE A 63 -4.95 9.99 -11.80
CA ILE A 63 -6.40 9.86 -11.91
C ILE A 63 -6.99 11.26 -11.88
N ASN A 64 -7.79 11.64 -12.89
CA ASN A 64 -8.40 12.97 -13.01
C ASN A 64 -7.37 14.10 -12.86
N LYS A 65 -6.19 13.96 -13.52
CA LYS A 65 -5.04 14.89 -13.47
C LYS A 65 -4.32 14.99 -12.13
N LYS A 66 -4.73 14.23 -11.11
CA LYS A 66 -4.11 14.18 -9.77
C LYS A 66 -3.17 13.00 -9.69
N SER A 67 -1.95 13.20 -9.18
CA SER A 67 -0.95 12.13 -9.07
C SER A 67 -1.35 11.07 -8.06
N VAL A 68 -1.14 9.79 -8.41
CA VAL A 68 -1.30 8.66 -7.50
C VAL A 68 -0.04 8.56 -6.65
N THR A 69 -0.17 8.81 -5.36
CA THR A 69 0.97 8.84 -4.41
C THR A 69 0.91 7.75 -3.37
N ARG A 70 -0.22 7.05 -3.24
CA ARG A 70 -0.39 6.03 -2.22
C ARG A 70 -1.12 4.80 -2.74
N ILE A 71 -0.64 3.64 -2.32
CA ILE A 71 -1.40 2.40 -2.34
C ILE A 71 -1.96 2.24 -0.92
N GLY A 72 -3.27 2.36 -0.79
CA GLY A 72 -3.96 2.40 0.48
C GLY A 72 -4.01 1.05 1.20
N ASN A 73 -4.57 1.07 2.40
CA ASN A 73 -4.75 -0.15 3.19
C ASN A 73 -5.68 -1.12 2.45
N LEU A 74 -5.27 -2.38 2.37
CA LEU A 74 -6.06 -3.47 1.77
C LEU A 74 -6.35 -3.31 0.26
N ALA A 75 -5.74 -2.34 -0.44
CA ALA A 75 -6.08 -1.94 -1.81
C ALA A 75 -6.10 -3.11 -2.81
N PHE A 76 -5.18 -4.05 -2.70
CA PHE A 76 -5.09 -5.26 -3.54
C PHE A 76 -5.24 -6.54 -2.74
N LYS A 77 -5.84 -6.48 -1.54
CA LYS A 77 -6.05 -7.67 -0.71
C LYS A 77 -6.80 -8.76 -1.48
N ASN A 78 -6.31 -10.00 -1.40
CA ASN A 78 -6.89 -11.17 -2.04
C ASN A 78 -6.92 -11.11 -3.59
N CYS A 79 -6.12 -10.28 -4.21
CA CYS A 79 -5.96 -10.26 -5.67
C CYS A 79 -5.09 -11.45 -6.13
N THR A 80 -5.63 -12.67 -5.95
CA THR A 80 -4.89 -13.93 -6.15
C THR A 80 -4.51 -14.22 -7.59
N LYS A 81 -5.06 -13.48 -8.57
CA LYS A 81 -4.74 -13.65 -10.00
C LYS A 81 -3.59 -12.78 -10.47
N ILE A 82 -3.25 -11.71 -9.74
CA ILE A 82 -2.18 -10.78 -10.14
C ILE A 82 -0.84 -11.49 -10.05
N THR A 83 -0.12 -11.52 -11.18
CA THR A 83 1.24 -12.08 -11.27
C THR A 83 2.33 -11.01 -11.25
N SER A 84 2.00 -9.80 -11.68
CA SER A 84 2.87 -8.62 -11.60
C SER A 84 2.04 -7.35 -11.49
N ILE A 85 2.60 -6.35 -10.80
CA ILE A 85 2.03 -5.03 -10.69
C ILE A 85 3.11 -3.98 -10.88
N ALA A 86 2.85 -2.99 -11.72
CA ALA A 86 3.67 -1.80 -11.87
C ALA A 86 3.02 -0.64 -11.11
N MET A 87 3.81 0.03 -10.29
CA MET A 87 3.42 1.23 -9.56
C MET A 87 4.19 2.42 -10.12
N PRO A 88 3.57 3.61 -10.25
CA PRO A 88 4.27 4.81 -10.71
C PRO A 88 5.30 5.31 -9.69
N ASP A 89 6.32 6.02 -10.17
CA ASP A 89 7.40 6.57 -9.33
C ASP A 89 6.91 7.61 -8.32
N SER A 90 5.72 8.17 -8.55
CA SER A 90 5.05 9.09 -7.62
C SER A 90 4.57 8.43 -6.32
N VAL A 91 4.52 7.09 -6.24
CA VAL A 91 4.09 6.38 -5.03
C VAL A 91 5.14 6.51 -3.93
N VAL A 92 4.70 7.03 -2.79
CA VAL A 92 5.54 7.24 -1.59
C VAL A 92 5.13 6.36 -0.41
N TYR A 93 3.97 5.72 -0.48
CA TYR A 93 3.40 4.93 0.62
C TYR A 93 2.72 3.66 0.09
N ILE A 94 3.02 2.54 0.74
CA ILE A 94 2.34 1.25 0.55
C ILE A 94 1.67 0.89 1.88
N GLY A 95 0.36 0.80 1.89
CA GLY A 95 -0.47 0.68 3.08
C GLY A 95 -0.42 -0.66 3.79
N ARG A 96 -1.07 -0.71 4.95
CA ARG A 96 -1.27 -1.94 5.72
C ARG A 96 -1.99 -2.99 4.87
N SER A 97 -1.43 -4.20 4.81
CA SER A 97 -2.01 -5.34 4.09
C SER A 97 -2.39 -5.01 2.62
N ALA A 98 -1.71 -4.05 2.00
CA ALA A 98 -2.04 -3.56 0.67
C ALA A 98 -2.08 -4.67 -0.38
N PHE A 99 -1.18 -5.65 -0.29
CA PHE A 99 -1.08 -6.82 -1.16
C PHE A 99 -1.25 -8.14 -0.40
N TYR A 100 -1.95 -8.10 0.75
CA TYR A 100 -2.19 -9.31 1.54
C TYR A 100 -2.83 -10.41 0.70
N ASN A 101 -2.25 -11.62 0.75
CA ASN A 101 -2.75 -12.81 0.06
C ASN A 101 -2.83 -12.66 -1.48
N CYS A 102 -1.88 -11.92 -2.09
CA CYS A 102 -1.67 -11.92 -3.54
C CYS A 102 -0.83 -13.14 -3.93
N THR A 103 -1.42 -14.33 -3.86
CA THR A 103 -0.70 -15.62 -3.91
C THR A 103 0.01 -15.90 -5.22
N SER A 104 -0.43 -15.31 -6.35
CA SER A 104 0.21 -15.45 -7.67
C SER A 104 1.27 -14.39 -7.97
N LEU A 105 1.44 -13.36 -7.12
CA LEU A 105 2.38 -12.27 -7.32
C LEU A 105 3.82 -12.81 -7.27
N LYS A 106 4.50 -12.87 -8.43
CA LYS A 106 5.85 -13.43 -8.55
C LYS A 106 6.96 -12.43 -8.29
N SER A 107 6.71 -11.19 -8.68
CA SER A 107 7.65 -10.09 -8.51
C SER A 107 6.92 -8.78 -8.33
N ILE A 108 7.54 -7.87 -7.59
CA ILE A 108 7.08 -6.51 -7.43
C ILE A 108 8.28 -5.57 -7.46
N THR A 109 8.14 -4.48 -8.19
CA THR A 109 9.09 -3.38 -8.15
C THR A 109 8.54 -2.32 -7.21
N ILE A 110 9.26 -2.07 -6.12
CA ILE A 110 8.94 -0.98 -5.19
C ILE A 110 9.58 0.28 -5.78
N PRO A 111 8.79 1.33 -6.11
CA PRO A 111 9.33 2.57 -6.65
C PRO A 111 10.33 3.25 -5.70
N ASP A 112 11.31 3.93 -6.28
CA ASP A 112 12.35 4.63 -5.51
C ASP A 112 11.79 5.74 -4.60
N GLY A 113 10.60 6.28 -4.93
CA GLY A 113 9.89 7.28 -4.12
C GLY A 113 9.33 6.75 -2.79
N VAL A 114 9.19 5.42 -2.64
CA VAL A 114 8.54 4.82 -1.47
C VAL A 114 9.36 5.05 -0.20
N LYS A 115 8.69 5.61 0.81
CA LYS A 115 9.25 5.90 2.14
C LYS A 115 8.79 4.89 3.20
N GLU A 116 7.57 4.38 3.06
CA GLU A 116 6.99 3.47 4.05
C GLU A 116 6.30 2.27 3.37
N ILE A 117 6.57 1.08 3.90
CA ILE A 117 5.88 -0.18 3.61
C ILE A 117 5.13 -0.57 4.89
N GLY A 118 3.81 -0.66 4.84
CA GLY A 118 2.95 -0.86 5.99
C GLY A 118 3.02 -2.26 6.60
N TYR A 119 2.37 -2.41 7.75
CA TYR A 119 2.18 -3.70 8.44
C TYR A 119 1.60 -4.75 7.49
N ALA A 120 2.19 -5.94 7.44
CA ALA A 120 1.73 -7.08 6.64
C ALA A 120 1.48 -6.75 5.14
N ALA A 121 2.15 -5.72 4.59
CA ALA A 121 1.85 -5.21 3.25
C ALA A 121 1.89 -6.28 2.15
N PHE A 122 2.80 -7.24 2.23
CA PHE A 122 2.97 -8.36 1.31
C PHE A 122 2.81 -9.73 2.00
N SER A 123 2.16 -9.77 3.17
CA SER A 123 1.91 -11.02 3.89
C SER A 123 1.12 -11.99 3.02
N GLU A 124 1.42 -13.30 3.10
CA GLU A 124 0.76 -14.37 2.34
C GLU A 124 0.98 -14.29 0.80
N CYS A 125 1.92 -13.49 0.32
CA CYS A 125 2.31 -13.46 -1.09
C CYS A 125 3.16 -14.70 -1.43
N ALA A 126 2.54 -15.88 -1.43
CA ALA A 126 3.25 -17.17 -1.55
C ALA A 126 4.04 -17.30 -2.86
N GLY A 127 3.62 -16.64 -3.95
CA GLY A 127 4.31 -16.63 -5.25
C GLY A 127 5.55 -15.75 -5.31
N LEU A 128 5.73 -14.81 -4.35
CA LEU A 128 6.79 -13.82 -4.37
C LEU A 128 8.16 -14.46 -4.15
N VAL A 129 9.09 -14.25 -5.10
CA VAL A 129 10.42 -14.90 -5.09
C VAL A 129 11.51 -13.98 -4.53
N SER A 130 11.46 -12.71 -4.90
CA SER A 130 12.42 -11.72 -4.45
C SER A 130 11.81 -10.33 -4.35
N VAL A 131 12.36 -9.50 -3.47
CA VAL A 131 12.00 -8.08 -3.32
C VAL A 131 13.27 -7.25 -3.23
N LYS A 132 13.25 -6.07 -3.85
CA LYS A 132 14.31 -5.05 -3.72
C LYS A 132 13.76 -3.87 -2.92
N ILE A 133 14.43 -3.50 -1.84
CA ILE A 133 14.10 -2.36 -0.98
C ILE A 133 14.94 -1.15 -1.43
N PRO A 134 14.31 -0.06 -1.92
CA PRO A 134 15.01 1.13 -2.38
C PRO A 134 15.64 1.97 -1.26
N ASP A 135 16.46 2.94 -1.67
CA ASP A 135 17.22 3.82 -0.77
C ASP A 135 16.32 4.67 0.16
N ASN A 136 15.16 5.10 -0.34
CA ASN A 136 14.27 6.01 0.37
C ASN A 136 13.33 5.34 1.37
N VAL A 137 13.28 4.01 1.44
CA VAL A 137 12.46 3.30 2.43
C VAL A 137 13.05 3.50 3.82
N THR A 138 12.30 4.20 4.65
CA THR A 138 12.68 4.54 6.04
C THR A 138 11.95 3.71 7.07
N LYS A 139 10.81 3.08 6.66
CA LYS A 139 9.98 2.27 7.55
C LYS A 139 9.42 1.05 6.83
N ILE A 140 9.59 -0.10 7.44
CA ILE A 140 8.98 -1.37 7.04
C ILE A 140 8.19 -1.87 8.26
N GLY A 141 6.89 -2.06 8.09
CA GLY A 141 6.01 -2.52 9.15
C GLY A 141 6.23 -4.00 9.48
N ASP A 142 5.87 -4.36 10.70
CA ASP A 142 5.96 -5.74 11.16
C ASP A 142 5.23 -6.69 10.21
N SER A 143 5.74 -7.91 10.09
CA SER A 143 5.13 -8.96 9.26
C SER A 143 4.98 -8.61 7.77
N ALA A 144 5.66 -7.55 7.26
CA ALA A 144 5.49 -7.08 5.88
C ALA A 144 5.61 -8.19 4.84
N PHE A 145 6.45 -9.20 5.06
CA PHE A 145 6.71 -10.33 4.15
C PHE A 145 6.48 -11.70 4.81
N ILE A 146 5.67 -11.75 5.87
CA ILE A 146 5.38 -13.03 6.56
C ILE A 146 4.63 -13.98 5.63
N ASN A 147 4.90 -15.29 5.73
CA ASN A 147 4.26 -16.34 4.94
C ASN A 147 4.42 -16.21 3.41
N CYS A 148 5.44 -15.48 2.94
CA CYS A 148 5.86 -15.50 1.54
C CYS A 148 6.67 -16.77 1.26
N ALA A 149 6.00 -17.91 1.05
CA ALA A 149 6.60 -19.26 1.06
C ALA A 149 7.75 -19.45 0.05
N ASN A 150 7.71 -18.74 -1.09
CA ASN A 150 8.75 -18.83 -2.13
C ASN A 150 9.77 -17.67 -2.06
N LEU A 151 9.65 -16.75 -1.09
CA LEU A 151 10.56 -15.63 -0.97
C LEU A 151 11.93 -16.13 -0.48
N THR A 152 12.91 -16.04 -1.36
CA THR A 152 14.29 -16.48 -1.08
C THR A 152 15.26 -15.32 -0.90
N LYS A 153 14.84 -14.11 -1.25
CA LYS A 153 15.76 -12.98 -1.29
C LYS A 153 15.05 -11.65 -1.07
N ILE A 154 15.54 -10.88 -0.10
CA ILE A 154 15.26 -9.46 0.05
C ILE A 154 16.57 -8.72 -0.10
N ASP A 155 16.71 -7.95 -1.18
CA ASP A 155 17.86 -7.08 -1.42
C ASP A 155 17.57 -5.67 -0.95
N VAL A 156 18.54 -5.03 -0.32
CA VAL A 156 18.49 -3.62 0.06
C VAL A 156 19.53 -2.86 -0.76
N THR A 157 19.15 -1.76 -1.38
CA THR A 157 20.08 -0.91 -2.12
C THR A 157 21.15 -0.33 -1.20
N ALA A 158 22.37 -0.13 -1.72
CA ALA A 158 23.53 0.27 -0.91
C ALA A 158 23.35 1.66 -0.25
N GLY A 159 22.57 2.55 -0.87
CA GLY A 159 22.29 3.90 -0.38
C GLY A 159 21.25 3.94 0.75
N ASN A 160 20.52 2.84 1.02
CA ASN A 160 19.54 2.85 2.09
C ASN A 160 20.22 3.06 3.45
N LYS A 161 19.70 4.03 4.23
CA LYS A 161 20.29 4.45 5.53
C LYS A 161 19.70 3.72 6.73
N TYR A 162 18.61 2.97 6.56
CA TYR A 162 17.83 2.36 7.64
C TYR A 162 17.93 0.85 7.66
N TYR A 163 18.09 0.25 6.47
CA TYR A 163 18.10 -1.20 6.29
C TYR A 163 19.33 -1.67 5.56
N SER A 164 19.62 -2.95 5.69
CA SER A 164 20.66 -3.67 4.95
C SER A 164 20.20 -5.10 4.68
N SER A 165 20.85 -5.78 3.76
CA SER A 165 20.61 -7.21 3.53
C SER A 165 21.92 -7.99 3.50
N ALA A 166 21.84 -9.26 3.88
CA ALA A 166 22.93 -10.22 3.74
C ALA A 166 22.34 -11.61 3.49
N ASN A 167 22.86 -12.32 2.49
CA ASN A 167 22.40 -13.65 2.10
C ASN A 167 20.85 -13.74 1.90
N GLY A 168 20.24 -12.65 1.39
CA GLY A 168 18.79 -12.58 1.19
C GLY A 168 17.97 -12.21 2.41
N VAL A 169 18.55 -12.14 3.59
CA VAL A 169 17.88 -11.77 4.85
C VAL A 169 17.89 -10.26 5.02
N LEU A 170 16.76 -9.70 5.46
CA LEU A 170 16.59 -8.27 5.73
C LEU A 170 16.93 -7.96 7.19
N PHE A 171 17.75 -6.96 7.38
CA PHE A 171 18.20 -6.45 8.69
C PHE A 171 17.96 -4.95 8.82
N ASN A 172 17.99 -4.44 10.05
CA ASN A 172 18.26 -3.03 10.29
C ASN A 172 19.67 -2.66 9.77
N LYS A 173 20.00 -1.37 9.67
CA LYS A 173 21.22 -0.90 8.99
C LYS A 173 22.50 -1.50 9.55
N ASN A 174 22.62 -1.60 10.87
CA ASN A 174 23.82 -2.10 11.58
C ASN A 174 23.82 -3.63 11.77
N LYS A 175 22.82 -4.33 11.22
CA LYS A 175 22.64 -5.80 11.30
C LYS A 175 22.50 -6.34 12.72
N SER A 176 22.10 -5.51 13.69
CA SER A 176 21.85 -5.96 15.06
C SER A 176 20.49 -6.64 15.24
N GLU A 177 19.59 -6.49 14.24
CA GLU A 177 18.24 -7.04 14.28
C GLU A 177 17.82 -7.61 12.91
N ILE A 178 17.26 -8.81 12.93
CA ILE A 178 16.61 -9.41 11.75
C ILE A 178 15.19 -8.85 11.64
N ILE A 179 14.92 -8.11 10.57
CA ILE A 179 13.59 -7.59 10.27
C ILE A 179 12.75 -8.65 9.55
N CYS A 180 13.37 -9.40 8.63
CA CYS A 180 12.69 -10.51 7.95
C CYS A 180 13.71 -11.57 7.54
N TYR A 181 13.42 -12.81 7.94
CA TYR A 181 14.06 -14.01 7.40
C TYR A 181 13.10 -14.62 6.37
N PRO A 182 13.41 -14.58 5.06
CA PRO A 182 12.51 -15.07 4.03
C PRO A 182 12.20 -16.57 4.17
N ALA A 183 10.91 -16.91 4.10
CA ALA A 183 10.44 -18.28 4.34
C ALA A 183 10.93 -19.30 3.28
N GLY A 184 11.27 -18.84 2.09
CA GLY A 184 11.80 -19.68 1.00
C GLY A 184 13.29 -20.00 1.11
N ILE A 185 14.03 -19.38 2.04
CA ILE A 185 15.44 -19.74 2.29
C ILE A 185 15.45 -21.12 2.93
N LYS A 186 15.86 -22.13 2.18
CA LYS A 186 16.08 -23.46 2.74
C LYS A 186 17.33 -23.43 3.60
N ASN A 187 17.21 -23.83 4.87
CA ASN A 187 18.37 -24.04 5.73
C ASN A 187 19.30 -25.04 5.02
N VAL A 188 20.42 -24.57 4.47
CA VAL A 188 21.56 -25.43 4.18
C VAL A 188 22.06 -25.83 5.57
N GLY A 189 21.76 -27.06 5.97
CA GLY A 189 22.15 -27.55 7.28
C GLY A 189 23.63 -27.27 7.53
N TYR A 190 23.91 -26.73 8.70
CA TYR A 190 25.26 -26.74 9.22
C TYR A 190 25.57 -28.22 9.51
N SER A 191 26.33 -28.85 8.60
CA SER A 191 27.01 -30.10 8.83
C SER A 191 28.33 -29.84 9.56
#